data_648d95a76d6dda209d3aa13bbc148023
#
_entry.id   648d95a76d6dda209d3aa13bbc148023
#
_cell.length_a   1.000
_cell.length_b   1.000
_cell.length_c   1.000
_cell.angle_alpha   90.00
_cell.angle_beta   90.00
_cell.angle_gamma   90.00
#
_symmetry.space_group_name_H-M   'P 1'
#
loop_
_entity.id
_entity.type
_entity.pdbx_description
1 polymer ?
#
loop_
_entity_poly.entity_id
_entity_poly.type
_entity_poly.pdbx_seq_one_letter_code
_entity_poly.pdbx_strand_id
1 'polypeptide(L)'
;MKRFFAWSLMSFCLFLIPFSVSATMIKLTINYNRSEERTEQYRVDIRDGYWNFPVLNVSKNKEKEQYSVVIEGYKPASEAKKEKLEIYGAEFSRRKILFPVNGTLTIENRENFPRKITIAREGSEPVSMEIAPQSSVEYLFNESGDYTITDGMFPWNISFVKVLTTTYVWRVKEGNNNKDIPDIAPGSYSLKIYYGTRDIYTEDFMVVQNAAQSFIYKIDKGRVENLNAISTSMD
;
A
#
# COMPACT_ATOMS: atom_id res chain seq x y z
N MET A 1 62.27 31.15 -48.84
CA MET A 1 62.24 30.28 -47.64
C MET A 1 60.86 30.33 -47.03
N LYS A 2 60.03 29.31 -47.27
CA LYS A 2 58.68 29.19 -46.69
C LYS A 2 58.68 27.99 -45.77
N ARG A 3 58.53 28.22 -44.45
CA ARG A 3 58.45 27.15 -43.44
C ARG A 3 57.00 26.73 -43.28
N PHE A 4 56.70 25.47 -43.62
CA PHE A 4 55.42 24.82 -43.36
C PHE A 4 55.38 24.38 -41.88
N PHE A 5 54.42 24.90 -41.13
CA PHE A 5 54.04 24.35 -39.82
C PHE A 5 52.99 23.27 -40.01
N ALA A 6 53.39 22.02 -39.77
CA ALA A 6 52.45 20.91 -39.68
C ALA A 6 51.78 20.91 -38.30
N TRP A 7 50.50 21.15 -38.25
CA TRP A 7 49.68 20.96 -37.04
C TRP A 7 49.23 19.50 -36.99
N SER A 8 49.80 18.74 -36.05
CA SER A 8 49.33 17.40 -35.69
C SER A 8 48.05 17.55 -34.89
N LEU A 9 46.92 17.23 -35.50
CA LEU A 9 45.62 17.06 -34.82
C LEU A 9 45.66 15.70 -34.10
N MET A 10 45.97 15.72 -32.80
CA MET A 10 45.85 14.59 -31.92
C MET A 10 44.34 14.38 -31.60
N SER A 11 43.70 13.49 -32.36
CA SER A 11 42.29 13.04 -32.15
C SER A 11 42.20 12.29 -30.85
N PHE A 12 41.68 12.97 -29.82
CA PHE A 12 41.38 12.36 -28.52
C PHE A 12 40.07 11.61 -28.65
N CYS A 13 40.11 10.34 -29.09
CA CYS A 13 38.93 9.46 -29.02
C CYS A 13 38.63 9.17 -27.56
N LEU A 14 37.73 9.98 -26.99
CA LEU A 14 37.05 9.64 -25.73
C LEU A 14 36.23 8.38 -25.99
N PHE A 15 36.74 7.23 -25.62
CA PHE A 15 35.97 6.01 -25.46
C PHE A 15 34.92 6.27 -24.36
N LEU A 16 33.73 6.66 -24.74
CA LEU A 16 32.54 6.55 -23.91
C LEU A 16 32.26 5.07 -23.70
N ILE A 17 32.95 4.48 -22.70
CA ILE A 17 32.56 3.16 -22.21
C ILE A 17 31.13 3.35 -21.67
N PRO A 18 30.11 2.70 -22.25
CA PRO A 18 28.79 2.73 -21.65
C PRO A 18 28.94 2.03 -20.29
N PHE A 19 28.95 2.78 -19.21
CA PHE A 19 28.71 2.20 -17.91
C PHE A 19 27.31 1.60 -17.96
N SER A 20 27.24 0.30 -18.23
CA SER A 20 26.03 -0.46 -17.98
C SER A 20 25.77 -0.37 -16.48
N VAL A 21 24.93 0.57 -16.08
CA VAL A 21 24.38 0.61 -14.73
C VAL A 21 23.56 -0.66 -14.60
N SER A 22 24.16 -1.69 -14.03
CA SER A 22 23.45 -2.92 -13.70
C SER A 22 22.41 -2.53 -12.64
N ALA A 23 21.15 -2.57 -13.02
CA ALA A 23 20.06 -2.26 -12.13
C ALA A 23 20.06 -3.23 -10.95
N THR A 24 20.07 -2.69 -9.75
CA THR A 24 19.93 -3.50 -8.53
C THR A 24 18.48 -3.95 -8.43
N MET A 25 18.25 -5.24 -8.29
CA MET A 25 16.92 -5.83 -8.22
C MET A 25 16.71 -6.54 -6.89
N ILE A 26 15.60 -6.27 -6.25
CA ILE A 26 15.13 -7.02 -5.08
C ILE A 26 14.02 -7.95 -5.50
N LYS A 27 14.16 -9.24 -5.18
CA LYS A 27 13.09 -10.24 -5.29
C LYS A 27 12.45 -10.44 -3.92
N LEU A 28 11.18 -10.20 -3.84
CA LEU A 28 10.40 -10.36 -2.63
C LEU A 28 9.39 -11.50 -2.83
N THR A 29 9.49 -12.53 -2.01
CA THR A 29 8.56 -13.66 -2.01
C THR A 29 7.84 -13.71 -0.68
N ILE A 30 6.51 -13.74 -0.72
CA ILE A 30 5.68 -13.84 0.48
C ILE A 30 4.71 -14.99 0.34
N ASN A 31 4.87 -15.98 1.18
CA ASN A 31 3.98 -17.12 1.31
C ASN A 31 2.95 -16.81 2.40
N TYR A 32 1.73 -16.47 2.00
CA TYR A 32 0.64 -16.23 2.92
C TYR A 32 -0.34 -17.39 2.89
N ASN A 33 -0.36 -18.17 3.97
CA ASN A 33 -1.37 -19.18 4.20
C ASN A 33 -2.43 -18.62 5.13
N ARG A 34 -3.63 -18.53 4.60
CA ARG A 34 -4.79 -18.24 5.40
C ARG A 34 -5.15 -19.50 6.16
N SER A 35 -4.72 -19.63 7.42
CA SER A 35 -5.39 -20.55 8.30
C SER A 35 -6.85 -20.10 8.39
N GLU A 36 -7.78 -21.05 8.36
CA GLU A 36 -9.20 -20.78 8.59
C GLU A 36 -9.35 -20.04 9.93
N GLU A 37 -9.12 -18.73 9.91
CA GLU A 37 -9.60 -17.86 10.97
C GLU A 37 -11.10 -18.04 10.94
N ARG A 38 -11.62 -18.66 11.97
CA ARG A 38 -13.05 -18.71 12.25
C ARG A 38 -13.58 -17.33 11.98
N THR A 39 -14.33 -17.20 10.91
CA THR A 39 -15.16 -16.03 10.67
C THR A 39 -16.09 -16.04 11.88
N GLU A 40 -15.75 -15.28 12.92
CA GLU A 40 -16.73 -14.93 13.93
C GLU A 40 -17.79 -14.15 13.18
N GLN A 41 -18.81 -14.86 12.78
CA GLN A 41 -20.06 -14.26 12.38
C GLN A 41 -20.54 -13.54 13.64
N TYR A 42 -20.26 -12.25 13.74
CA TYR A 42 -20.99 -11.38 14.63
C TYR A 42 -22.43 -11.42 14.13
N ARG A 43 -23.20 -12.40 14.61
CA ARG A 43 -24.64 -12.31 14.68
C ARG A 43 -24.92 -11.19 15.65
N VAL A 44 -25.16 -10.02 15.13
CA VAL A 44 -25.93 -9.03 15.87
C VAL A 44 -27.35 -9.61 15.93
N ASP A 45 -27.66 -10.36 16.98
CA ASP A 45 -29.03 -10.66 17.37
C ASP A 45 -29.65 -9.34 17.77
N ILE A 46 -30.22 -8.65 16.79
CA ILE A 46 -31.13 -7.55 17.05
C ILE A 46 -32.40 -8.23 17.57
N ARG A 47 -32.45 -8.39 18.88
CA ARG A 47 -33.65 -8.87 19.56
C ARG A 47 -34.78 -7.88 19.31
N ASP A 48 -35.79 -8.40 18.72
CA ASP A 48 -37.15 -8.01 18.57
C ASP A 48 -37.58 -6.70 19.21
N GLY A 49 -38.06 -5.83 18.36
CA GLY A 49 -39.12 -4.88 18.67
C GLY A 49 -38.71 -3.42 18.61
N TYR A 50 -38.53 -2.86 17.44
CA TYR A 50 -38.90 -1.48 17.11
C TYR A 50 -38.55 -1.05 15.68
N TRP A 51 -37.74 -1.78 14.95
CA TRP A 51 -37.39 -1.39 13.57
C TRP A 51 -37.35 -2.65 12.70
N ASN A 52 -38.43 -2.91 11.95
CA ASN A 52 -38.37 -3.80 10.79
C ASN A 52 -37.55 -3.14 9.68
N PHE A 53 -36.26 -2.97 9.89
CA PHE A 53 -35.38 -2.83 8.75
C PHE A 53 -35.33 -4.17 8.04
N PRO A 54 -35.54 -4.24 6.71
CA PRO A 54 -35.23 -5.43 5.98
C PRO A 54 -33.80 -5.81 6.39
N VAL A 55 -33.59 -7.08 6.77
CA VAL A 55 -32.29 -7.61 7.13
C VAL A 55 -31.36 -7.22 6.00
N LEU A 56 -30.66 -6.12 6.19
CA LEU A 56 -29.62 -5.69 5.30
C LEU A 56 -28.67 -6.86 5.32
N ASN A 57 -28.57 -7.57 4.20
CA ASN A 57 -27.56 -8.59 4.01
C ASN A 57 -26.22 -7.90 4.26
N VAL A 58 -25.82 -7.85 5.53
CA VAL A 58 -24.58 -7.23 5.99
C VAL A 58 -23.49 -7.94 5.22
N SER A 59 -23.10 -7.24 4.26
CA SER A 59 -22.24 -7.49 3.12
C SER A 59 -21.37 -8.75 3.20
N LYS A 60 -21.71 -9.72 2.33
CA LYS A 60 -20.74 -10.71 1.82
C LYS A 60 -19.51 -10.03 1.13
N ASN A 61 -19.52 -8.72 0.98
CA ASN A 61 -18.54 -7.93 0.24
C ASN A 61 -17.58 -7.11 1.12
N LYS A 62 -17.59 -7.29 2.45
CA LYS A 62 -16.61 -6.63 3.30
C LYS A 62 -15.22 -7.16 2.96
N GLU A 63 -14.42 -6.32 2.34
CA GLU A 63 -13.03 -6.69 2.10
C GLU A 63 -12.37 -6.96 3.44
N LYS A 64 -11.87 -8.18 3.62
CA LYS A 64 -11.13 -8.57 4.82
C LYS A 64 -9.86 -7.73 4.93
N GLU A 65 -9.41 -7.49 6.14
CA GLU A 65 -8.11 -6.86 6.37
C GLU A 65 -7.04 -7.64 5.62
N GLN A 66 -6.18 -6.93 4.92
CA GLN A 66 -5.17 -7.50 4.04
C GLN A 66 -3.77 -7.21 4.57
N TYR A 67 -2.86 -8.11 4.26
CA TYR A 67 -1.44 -7.84 4.46
C TYR A 67 -0.93 -6.93 3.35
N SER A 68 -0.05 -6.01 3.72
CA SER A 68 0.62 -5.12 2.80
C SER A 68 2.09 -5.01 3.15
N VAL A 69 2.94 -4.98 2.13
CA VAL A 69 4.38 -4.77 2.27
C VAL A 69 4.71 -3.35 1.85
N VAL A 70 5.53 -2.73 2.63
CA VAL A 70 6.03 -1.37 2.44
C VAL A 70 7.54 -1.39 2.47
N ILE A 71 8.18 -0.67 1.56
CA ILE A 71 9.62 -0.40 1.62
C ILE A 71 9.79 1.09 1.86
N GLU A 72 10.14 1.44 3.09
CA GLU A 72 10.42 2.83 3.45
C GLU A 72 11.73 3.29 2.82
N GLY A 73 11.74 4.52 2.32
CA GLY A 73 12.86 5.10 1.60
C GLY A 73 12.84 4.82 0.09
N TYR A 74 12.13 3.81 -0.38
CA TYR A 74 12.00 3.52 -1.81
C TYR A 74 10.89 4.37 -2.45
N LYS A 75 11.25 5.03 -3.55
CA LYS A 75 10.33 5.86 -4.35
C LYS A 75 10.35 5.33 -5.79
N PRO A 76 9.44 4.39 -6.12
CA PRO A 76 9.34 3.94 -7.51
C PRO A 76 8.92 5.09 -8.42
N ALA A 77 9.39 5.05 -9.66
CA ALA A 77 8.95 5.98 -10.71
C ALA A 77 7.51 5.67 -11.20
N SER A 78 6.64 5.16 -10.34
CA SER A 78 5.29 4.73 -10.72
C SER A 78 4.26 5.83 -10.49
N GLU A 79 3.15 5.71 -11.19
CA GLU A 79 1.98 6.56 -11.04
C GLU A 79 1.45 6.60 -9.60
N ALA A 80 0.86 7.73 -9.22
CA ALA A 80 0.18 7.89 -7.94
C ALA A 80 -0.85 6.78 -7.75
N LYS A 81 -0.81 6.14 -6.59
CA LYS A 81 -1.72 5.02 -6.30
C LYS A 81 -3.17 5.51 -6.27
N LYS A 82 -4.03 4.85 -7.01
CA LYS A 82 -5.48 5.06 -6.98
C LYS A 82 -6.15 3.87 -6.34
N GLU A 83 -7.09 4.14 -5.44
CA GLU A 83 -7.88 3.12 -4.77
C GLU A 83 -9.33 3.54 -4.65
N LYS A 84 -10.19 2.56 -4.39
CA LYS A 84 -11.62 2.76 -4.30
C LYS A 84 -12.14 2.33 -2.93
N LEU A 85 -13.00 3.15 -2.34
CA LEU A 85 -13.78 2.86 -1.14
C LEU A 85 -15.24 2.98 -1.49
N GLU A 86 -16.00 1.91 -1.36
CA GLU A 86 -17.42 1.90 -1.67
C GLU A 86 -18.25 2.05 -0.39
N ILE A 87 -19.37 2.74 -0.52
CA ILE A 87 -20.40 2.86 0.51
C ILE A 87 -21.61 2.09 0.04
N TYR A 88 -21.96 1.03 0.75
CA TYR A 88 -23.11 0.21 0.45
C TYR A 88 -23.67 -0.43 1.72
N GLY A 89 -25.01 -0.44 1.88
CA GLY A 89 -25.66 -1.05 3.04
C GLY A 89 -25.29 -0.38 4.36
N ALA A 90 -25.10 0.95 4.38
CA ALA A 90 -24.67 1.73 5.52
C ALA A 90 -23.25 1.38 6.04
N GLU A 91 -22.43 0.73 5.24
CA GLU A 91 -21.05 0.36 5.59
C GLU A 91 -20.07 0.79 4.49
N PHE A 92 -18.83 1.06 4.90
CA PHE A 92 -17.71 1.14 3.97
C PHE A 92 -17.24 -0.27 3.58
N SER A 93 -16.87 -0.46 2.32
CA SER A 93 -16.33 -1.75 1.83
C SER A 93 -15.06 -2.17 2.57
N ARG A 94 -14.31 -1.22 3.14
CA ARG A 94 -13.09 -1.45 3.91
C ARG A 94 -13.06 -0.58 5.17
N ARG A 95 -12.64 -1.18 6.28
CA ARG A 95 -12.46 -0.46 7.55
C ARG A 95 -11.06 0.08 7.77
N LYS A 96 -10.06 -0.55 7.13
CA LYS A 96 -8.65 -0.16 7.28
C LYS A 96 -7.99 -0.12 5.91
N ILE A 97 -7.35 1.00 5.61
CA ILE A 97 -6.70 1.25 4.34
C ILE A 97 -5.30 1.75 4.61
N LEU A 98 -4.30 1.09 4.01
CA LEU A 98 -2.93 1.57 3.99
C LEU A 98 -2.66 2.25 2.65
N PHE A 99 -2.20 3.50 2.70
CA PHE A 99 -2.14 4.35 1.54
C PHE A 99 -0.80 5.10 1.45
N PRO A 100 -0.23 5.29 0.27
CA PRO A 100 0.93 6.15 0.10
C PRO A 100 0.53 7.63 0.06
N VAL A 101 1.42 8.50 0.49
CA VAL A 101 1.29 9.94 0.24
C VAL A 101 1.17 10.22 -1.27
N ASN A 102 0.44 11.26 -1.64
CA ASN A 102 0.08 11.62 -3.02
C ASN A 102 -0.78 10.57 -3.74
N GLY A 103 -1.40 9.67 -3.00
CA GLY A 103 -2.38 8.74 -3.55
C GLY A 103 -3.79 9.31 -3.53
N THR A 104 -4.62 8.88 -4.47
CA THR A 104 -6.01 9.33 -4.63
C THR A 104 -6.99 8.23 -4.24
N LEU A 105 -7.88 8.51 -3.31
CA LEU A 105 -8.98 7.62 -2.91
C LEU A 105 -10.26 8.07 -3.59
N THR A 106 -10.85 7.21 -4.41
CA THR A 106 -12.18 7.40 -4.97
C THR A 106 -13.20 6.83 -3.99
N ILE A 107 -14.07 7.66 -3.43
CA ILE A 107 -15.16 7.25 -2.54
C ILE A 107 -16.44 7.21 -3.37
N GLU A 108 -17.01 6.01 -3.55
CA GLU A 108 -18.20 5.78 -4.37
C GLU A 108 -19.42 5.52 -3.48
N ASN A 109 -20.45 6.30 -3.69
CA ASN A 109 -21.76 6.09 -3.09
C ASN A 109 -22.60 5.18 -4.00
N ARG A 110 -22.82 3.94 -3.57
CA ARG A 110 -23.66 2.97 -4.29
C ARG A 110 -25.12 2.95 -3.81
N GLU A 111 -25.49 3.93 -2.97
CA GLU A 111 -26.84 4.06 -2.48
C GLU A 111 -27.71 4.94 -3.40
N ASN A 112 -29.03 4.86 -3.21
CA ASN A 112 -29.98 5.66 -3.97
C ASN A 112 -30.28 7.03 -3.30
N PHE A 113 -29.49 7.42 -2.30
CA PHE A 113 -29.61 8.69 -1.59
C PHE A 113 -28.23 9.32 -1.35
N PRO A 114 -28.18 10.67 -1.17
CA PRO A 114 -26.90 11.34 -0.99
C PRO A 114 -26.24 10.95 0.35
N ARG A 115 -24.92 10.98 0.36
CA ARG A 115 -24.10 10.69 1.56
C ARG A 115 -23.20 11.87 1.85
N LYS A 116 -23.11 12.24 3.13
CA LYS A 116 -22.16 13.24 3.60
C LYS A 116 -21.01 12.52 4.29
N ILE A 117 -19.82 12.66 3.74
CA ILE A 117 -18.60 12.01 4.24
C ILE A 117 -17.68 13.09 4.83
N THR A 118 -17.10 12.81 5.98
CA THR A 118 -16.11 13.68 6.61
C THR A 118 -14.79 12.93 6.71
N ILE A 119 -13.73 13.56 6.20
CA ILE A 119 -12.35 13.08 6.31
C ILE A 119 -11.63 13.97 7.31
N ALA A 120 -11.14 13.37 8.38
CA ALA A 120 -10.44 14.07 9.45
C ALA A 120 -9.05 13.46 9.68
N ARG A 121 -8.08 14.32 9.99
CA ARG A 121 -6.75 13.97 10.47
C ARG A 121 -6.48 14.74 11.76
N GLU A 122 -5.79 14.14 12.70
CA GLU A 122 -5.39 14.83 13.93
C GLU A 122 -4.58 16.10 13.61
N GLY A 123 -4.94 17.20 14.24
CA GLY A 123 -4.28 18.50 14.04
C GLY A 123 -4.63 19.23 12.75
N SER A 124 -5.63 18.76 12.00
CA SER A 124 -6.09 19.42 10.77
C SER A 124 -7.59 19.66 10.78
N GLU A 125 -8.05 20.65 10.04
CA GLU A 125 -9.49 20.87 9.86
C GLU A 125 -10.11 19.71 9.07
N PRO A 126 -11.26 19.17 9.52
CA PRO A 126 -11.96 18.12 8.79
C PRO A 126 -12.50 18.62 7.45
N VAL A 127 -12.39 17.80 6.42
CA VAL A 127 -12.95 18.05 5.10
C VAL A 127 -14.25 17.28 4.96
N SER A 128 -15.36 17.98 4.69
CA SER A 128 -16.65 17.36 4.45
C SER A 128 -17.03 17.44 2.98
N MET A 129 -17.54 16.33 2.44
CA MET A 129 -17.96 16.19 1.05
C MET A 129 -19.34 15.55 0.99
N GLU A 130 -20.17 16.01 0.07
CA GLU A 130 -21.45 15.38 -0.25
C GLU A 130 -21.30 14.57 -1.53
N ILE A 131 -21.76 13.32 -1.50
CA ILE A 131 -21.69 12.40 -2.63
C ILE A 131 -23.12 12.08 -3.06
N ALA A 132 -23.46 12.50 -4.26
CA ALA A 132 -24.79 12.23 -4.83
C ALA A 132 -25.04 10.71 -4.95
N PRO A 133 -26.32 10.28 -5.08
CA PRO A 133 -26.64 8.88 -5.33
C PRO A 133 -25.90 8.33 -6.55
N GLN A 134 -25.41 7.11 -6.45
CA GLN A 134 -24.71 6.38 -7.55
C GLN A 134 -23.57 7.18 -8.19
N SER A 135 -22.89 8.03 -7.39
CA SER A 135 -21.75 8.83 -7.86
C SER A 135 -20.53 8.68 -6.97
N SER A 136 -19.43 9.34 -7.33
CA SER A 136 -18.18 9.27 -6.58
C SER A 136 -17.51 10.62 -6.46
N VAL A 137 -16.64 10.75 -5.44
CA VAL A 137 -15.73 11.88 -5.27
C VAL A 137 -14.31 11.34 -5.10
N GLU A 138 -13.33 12.15 -5.46
CA GLU A 138 -11.93 11.82 -5.26
C GLU A 138 -11.33 12.68 -4.14
N TYR A 139 -10.50 12.06 -3.31
CA TYR A 139 -9.73 12.74 -2.28
C TYR A 139 -8.24 12.41 -2.41
N LEU A 140 -7.41 13.44 -2.49
CA LEU A 140 -5.95 13.33 -2.58
C LEU A 140 -5.34 13.43 -1.19
N PHE A 141 -4.57 12.43 -0.78
CA PHE A 141 -3.81 12.44 0.47
C PHE A 141 -2.41 13.02 0.23
N ASN A 142 -2.23 14.32 0.41
CA ASN A 142 -0.94 15.03 0.21
C ASN A 142 -0.04 15.02 1.44
N GLU A 143 -0.53 14.59 2.59
CA GLU A 143 0.23 14.53 3.82
C GLU A 143 0.12 13.16 4.45
N SER A 144 1.22 12.69 5.07
CA SER A 144 1.22 11.44 5.83
C SER A 144 0.51 11.61 7.17
N GLY A 145 0.01 10.52 7.72
CA GLY A 145 -0.66 10.51 9.01
C GLY A 145 -1.83 9.53 9.07
N ASP A 146 -2.50 9.53 10.19
CA ASP A 146 -3.69 8.71 10.42
C ASP A 146 -4.95 9.56 10.17
N TYR A 147 -5.78 9.07 9.26
CA TYR A 147 -7.03 9.70 8.87
C TYR A 147 -8.21 8.81 9.27
N THR A 148 -9.32 9.45 9.56
CA THR A 148 -10.62 8.80 9.72
C THR A 148 -11.58 9.30 8.65
N ILE A 149 -12.32 8.39 8.04
CA ILE A 149 -13.41 8.69 7.13
C ILE A 149 -14.68 8.27 7.83
N THR A 150 -15.57 9.21 8.09
CA THR A 150 -16.85 8.98 8.78
C THR A 150 -18.02 9.32 7.88
N ASP A 151 -19.09 8.58 8.09
CA ASP A 151 -20.36 8.80 7.42
C ASP A 151 -21.29 9.66 8.29
N GLY A 152 -21.72 10.80 7.78
CA GLY A 152 -22.57 11.72 8.53
C GLY A 152 -23.97 11.16 8.87
N MET A 153 -24.46 10.22 8.06
CA MET A 153 -25.75 9.55 8.30
C MET A 153 -25.61 8.36 9.26
N PHE A 154 -24.49 7.65 9.19
CA PHE A 154 -24.19 6.48 10.02
C PHE A 154 -22.86 6.68 10.75
N PRO A 155 -22.84 7.37 11.91
CA PRO A 155 -21.60 7.73 12.61
C PRO A 155 -20.74 6.54 13.05
N TRP A 156 -21.32 5.34 13.16
CA TRP A 156 -20.58 4.10 13.44
C TRP A 156 -19.84 3.54 12.21
N ASN A 157 -20.17 4.02 11.01
CA ASN A 157 -19.52 3.64 9.79
C ASN A 157 -18.23 4.45 9.63
N ILE A 158 -17.12 3.86 10.09
CA ILE A 158 -15.80 4.50 10.12
C ILE A 158 -14.81 3.66 9.33
N SER A 159 -14.03 4.32 8.48
CA SER A 159 -12.85 3.76 7.83
C SER A 159 -11.59 4.50 8.30
N PHE A 160 -10.58 3.75 8.70
CA PHE A 160 -9.27 4.26 9.10
C PHE A 160 -8.32 4.18 7.93
N VAL A 161 -7.68 5.29 7.59
CA VAL A 161 -6.69 5.37 6.52
C VAL A 161 -5.37 5.80 7.11
N LYS A 162 -4.37 4.93 7.01
CA LYS A 162 -2.99 5.28 7.36
C LYS A 162 -2.24 5.67 6.10
N VAL A 163 -1.85 6.94 6.01
CA VAL A 163 -1.08 7.49 4.89
C VAL A 163 0.39 7.49 5.26
N LEU A 164 1.18 6.78 4.47
CA LEU A 164 2.63 6.61 4.66
C LEU A 164 3.41 7.62 3.84
N THR A 165 4.58 8.01 4.31
CA THR A 165 5.51 8.88 3.57
C THR A 165 6.09 8.20 2.32
N THR A 166 6.10 6.87 2.27
CA THR A 166 6.55 6.08 1.12
C THR A 166 5.49 6.05 0.02
N THR A 167 5.93 5.92 -1.22
CA THR A 167 5.05 5.73 -2.37
C THR A 167 4.85 4.25 -2.70
N TYR A 168 5.63 3.35 -2.10
CA TYR A 168 5.57 1.92 -2.40
C TYR A 168 4.76 1.16 -1.34
N VAL A 169 3.58 0.70 -1.73
CA VAL A 169 2.71 -0.17 -0.92
C VAL A 169 2.23 -1.32 -1.80
N TRP A 170 2.62 -2.52 -1.48
CA TRP A 170 2.24 -3.74 -2.20
C TRP A 170 1.30 -4.59 -1.36
N ARG A 171 0.12 -4.92 -1.88
CA ARG A 171 -0.85 -5.80 -1.23
C ARG A 171 -0.52 -7.26 -1.48
N VAL A 172 -0.51 -8.04 -0.42
CA VAL A 172 -0.28 -9.48 -0.45
C VAL A 172 -1.62 -10.21 -0.56
N LYS A 173 -1.73 -11.09 -1.54
CA LYS A 173 -2.88 -11.98 -1.71
C LYS A 173 -2.61 -13.29 -0.99
N GLU A 174 -3.67 -14.07 -0.75
CA GLU A 174 -3.51 -15.44 -0.26
C GLU A 174 -2.72 -16.30 -1.27
N GLY A 175 -1.85 -17.15 -0.77
CA GLY A 175 -0.96 -17.99 -1.57
C GLY A 175 0.46 -17.45 -1.68
N ASN A 176 1.15 -17.87 -2.74
CA ASN A 176 2.52 -17.45 -3.02
C ASN A 176 2.53 -16.15 -3.82
N ASN A 177 3.16 -15.13 -3.29
CA ASN A 177 3.27 -13.82 -3.90
C ASN A 177 4.73 -13.52 -4.21
N ASN A 178 5.02 -13.23 -5.47
CA ASN A 178 6.35 -12.84 -5.93
C ASN A 178 6.30 -11.42 -6.48
N LYS A 179 7.24 -10.59 -6.09
CA LYS A 179 7.37 -9.22 -6.57
C LYS A 179 8.83 -8.87 -6.82
N ASP A 180 9.12 -8.49 -8.04
CA ASP A 180 10.39 -7.91 -8.41
C ASP A 180 10.33 -6.39 -8.22
N ILE A 181 11.33 -5.83 -7.56
CA ILE A 181 11.49 -4.40 -7.32
C ILE A 181 12.73 -3.97 -8.07
N PRO A 182 12.58 -3.42 -9.28
CA PRO A 182 13.70 -2.98 -10.10
C PRO A 182 14.21 -1.61 -9.63
N ASP A 183 15.42 -1.30 -10.04
CA ASP A 183 16.01 0.04 -9.98
C ASP A 183 16.03 0.67 -8.59
N ILE A 184 16.19 -0.16 -7.57
CA ILE A 184 16.37 0.36 -6.21
C ILE A 184 17.80 0.86 -6.04
N ALA A 185 17.94 2.13 -5.60
CA ALA A 185 19.25 2.73 -5.37
C ALA A 185 19.98 2.04 -4.21
N PRO A 186 21.31 1.98 -4.23
CA PRO A 186 22.07 1.53 -3.06
C PRO A 186 21.79 2.40 -1.85
N GLY A 187 21.63 1.79 -0.67
CA GLY A 187 21.29 2.49 0.56
C GLY A 187 20.62 1.61 1.62
N SER A 188 20.28 2.23 2.72
CA SER A 188 19.56 1.56 3.82
C SER A 188 18.06 1.77 3.64
N TYR A 189 17.31 0.69 3.80
CA TYR A 189 15.86 0.64 3.66
C TYR A 189 15.25 -0.14 4.82
N SER A 190 13.96 0.10 5.07
CA SER A 190 13.19 -0.67 6.04
C SER A 190 12.01 -1.35 5.35
N LEU A 191 11.97 -2.68 5.42
CA LEU A 191 10.83 -3.46 4.96
C LEU A 191 9.85 -3.59 6.14
N LYS A 192 8.60 -3.21 5.90
CA LYS A 192 7.54 -3.34 6.89
C LYS A 192 6.38 -4.15 6.32
N ILE A 193 5.83 -5.03 7.15
CA ILE A 193 4.63 -5.78 6.82
C ILE A 193 3.51 -5.30 7.73
N TYR A 194 2.42 -4.86 7.10
CA TYR A 194 1.23 -4.36 7.77
C TYR A 194 0.09 -5.36 7.67
N TYR A 195 -0.70 -5.47 8.74
CA TYR A 195 -2.03 -6.07 8.70
C TYR A 195 -3.08 -4.98 8.91
N GLY A 196 -3.84 -4.66 7.86
CA GLY A 196 -4.64 -3.45 7.82
C GLY A 196 -3.77 -2.21 7.93
N THR A 197 -3.88 -1.45 9.02
CA THR A 197 -3.06 -0.25 9.31
C THR A 197 -1.99 -0.48 10.37
N ARG A 198 -1.94 -1.69 10.97
CA ARG A 198 -1.00 -2.03 12.05
C ARG A 198 0.27 -2.64 11.47
N ASP A 199 1.42 -2.08 11.84
CA ASP A 199 2.73 -2.67 11.62
C ASP A 199 2.87 -3.94 12.49
N ILE A 200 3.20 -5.07 11.84
CA ILE A 200 3.36 -6.36 12.50
C ILE A 200 4.76 -6.93 12.37
N TYR A 201 5.56 -6.38 11.46
CA TYR A 201 6.93 -6.79 11.24
C TYR A 201 7.73 -5.68 10.59
N THR A 202 8.95 -5.46 11.10
CA THR A 202 9.91 -4.49 10.55
C THR A 202 11.28 -5.12 10.49
N GLU A 203 11.96 -4.95 9.37
CA GLU A 203 13.33 -5.40 9.14
C GLU A 203 14.09 -4.35 8.33
N ASP A 204 15.25 -3.95 8.85
CA ASP A 204 16.15 -3.05 8.15
C ASP A 204 17.11 -3.85 7.28
N PHE A 205 17.35 -3.39 6.07
CA PHE A 205 18.26 -4.04 5.13
C PHE A 205 19.05 -3.01 4.32
N MET A 206 20.20 -3.44 3.82
CA MET A 206 21.07 -2.61 2.99
C MET A 206 21.06 -3.12 1.56
N VAL A 207 20.80 -2.22 0.63
CA VAL A 207 20.92 -2.49 -0.80
C VAL A 207 22.32 -2.17 -1.26
N VAL A 208 23.00 -3.18 -1.82
CA VAL A 208 24.34 -3.05 -2.38
C VAL A 208 24.25 -2.90 -3.89
N GLN A 209 25.06 -2.01 -4.44
CA GLN A 209 25.11 -1.77 -5.88
C GLN A 209 25.43 -3.07 -6.65
N ASN A 210 24.73 -3.27 -7.76
CA ASN A 210 24.92 -4.42 -8.68
C ASN A 210 24.66 -5.80 -8.03
N ALA A 211 23.94 -5.86 -6.92
CA ALA A 211 23.60 -7.12 -6.26
C ALA A 211 22.10 -7.43 -6.45
N ALA A 212 21.79 -8.67 -6.82
CA ALA A 212 20.44 -9.19 -6.71
C ALA A 212 20.25 -9.73 -5.29
N GLN A 213 19.26 -9.18 -4.57
CA GLN A 213 18.93 -9.63 -3.23
C GLN A 213 17.56 -10.31 -3.24
N SER A 214 17.42 -11.38 -2.47
CA SER A 214 16.16 -12.10 -2.36
C SER A 214 15.73 -12.15 -0.90
N PHE A 215 14.46 -11.80 -0.64
CA PHE A 215 13.85 -11.87 0.67
C PHE A 215 12.65 -12.79 0.61
N ILE A 216 12.58 -13.76 1.49
CA ILE A 216 11.51 -14.75 1.55
C ILE A 216 10.87 -14.71 2.93
N TYR A 217 9.57 -14.42 2.97
CA TYR A 217 8.80 -14.36 4.20
C TYR A 217 7.63 -15.33 4.13
N LYS A 218 7.31 -15.89 5.28
CA LYS A 218 6.09 -16.67 5.48
C LYS A 218 5.19 -15.93 6.48
N ILE A 219 3.92 -15.79 6.13
CA ILE A 219 2.91 -15.24 7.01
C ILE A 219 1.95 -16.37 7.39
N ASP A 220 1.90 -16.70 8.68
CA ASP A 220 0.99 -17.70 9.22
C ASP A 220 0.37 -17.18 10.53
N LYS A 221 -0.95 -17.20 10.61
CA LYS A 221 -1.72 -16.76 11.81
C LYS A 221 -1.28 -15.41 12.38
N GLY A 222 -0.98 -14.45 11.53
CA GLY A 222 -0.54 -13.12 11.94
C GLY A 222 0.92 -13.03 12.39
N ARG A 223 1.69 -14.09 12.28
CA ARG A 223 3.14 -14.10 12.51
C ARG A 223 3.88 -14.05 11.19
N VAL A 224 4.96 -13.29 11.17
CA VAL A 224 5.86 -13.19 10.03
C VAL A 224 7.17 -13.89 10.39
N GLU A 225 7.60 -14.81 9.55
CA GLU A 225 8.87 -15.52 9.65
C GLU A 225 9.74 -15.15 8.44
N ASN A 226 10.98 -14.70 8.71
CA ASN A 226 11.99 -14.49 7.67
C ASN A 226 12.69 -15.83 7.41
N LEU A 227 12.48 -16.40 6.22
CA LEU A 227 13.05 -17.70 5.85
C LEU A 227 14.51 -17.60 5.38
N ASN A 228 15.02 -16.41 5.05
CA ASN A 228 16.43 -16.22 4.68
C ASN A 228 17.38 -16.41 5.88
N ALA A 229 16.92 -16.09 7.09
CA ALA A 229 17.73 -16.24 8.30
C ALA A 229 18.02 -17.72 8.64
N ILE A 230 17.22 -18.66 8.11
CA ILE A 230 17.36 -20.10 8.40
C ILE A 230 18.48 -20.75 7.55
N SER A 231 18.75 -20.21 6.36
CA SER A 231 19.78 -20.79 5.46
C SER A 231 21.22 -20.47 5.86
N THR A 232 21.46 -19.43 6.67
CA THR A 232 22.79 -19.04 7.15
C THR A 232 23.25 -19.73 8.44
N SER A 233 22.37 -20.48 9.09
CA SER A 233 22.68 -21.19 10.35
C SER A 233 22.95 -22.69 10.18
N MET A 234 23.03 -23.20 8.94
CA MET A 234 23.29 -24.62 8.62
C MET A 234 24.66 -24.90 7.97
N ASP A 235 25.57 -23.90 7.95
CA ASP A 235 26.96 -24.09 7.52
C ASP A 235 27.92 -24.12 8.71
#